data_62d380b7fdc4191ddd9acb5cdc723484
#
_entry.id   62d380b7fdc4191ddd9acb5cdc723484
#
_cell.length_a   1.000
_cell.length_b   1.000
_cell.length_c   1.000
_cell.angle_alpha   90.00
_cell.angle_beta   90.00
_cell.angle_gamma   90.00
#
_symmetry.space_group_name_H-M   'P 1'
#
loop_
_entity.id
_entity.type
_entity.pdbx_description
1 polymer ?
#
loop_
_entity_poly.entity_id
_entity_poly.type
_entity_poly.pdbx_seq_one_letter_code
_entity_poly.pdbx_strand_id
1 'polypeptide(L)'
;DKDGPVIEALSEIIDEHGRWGFWMCFHRLRYLGRKWNHKRVWRVYKAMKLNQKRRTKKRLPERSPAPLDVPAQVNNSWSFDFMSDTLYSGTRFRVLNIIDEGVREALEIVVDTSITAGRVVRVLELLKSQRGVPRSIRVDNGPEMTAQAFADWCRENEVRIDYIQPGKPNQNAYIERFNRTYRTEVLDPHIFSTLSQVRDISWAWMLSDN
;
A
#
# COMPACT_ATOMS: atom_id res chain seq x y z
N ASP A 1 21.16 23.50 23.59
CA ASP A 1 20.09 22.55 23.91
C ASP A 1 20.49 21.15 23.51
N LYS A 2 20.55 20.22 24.48
CA LYS A 2 20.96 18.82 24.19
C LYS A 2 19.95 18.08 23.30
N ASP A 3 18.69 18.52 23.28
CA ASP A 3 17.62 17.84 22.51
C ASP A 3 17.36 18.45 21.12
N GLY A 4 17.98 19.58 20.80
CA GLY A 4 17.86 20.26 19.50
C GLY A 4 18.05 19.31 18.30
N PRO A 5 19.15 18.54 18.21
CA PRO A 5 19.35 17.61 17.09
C PRO A 5 18.30 16.50 16.98
N VAL A 6 17.67 16.11 18.12
CA VAL A 6 16.59 15.10 18.13
C VAL A 6 15.28 15.71 17.62
N ILE A 7 15.01 16.97 18.01
CA ILE A 7 13.82 17.72 17.56
C ILE A 7 13.88 17.93 16.05
N GLU A 8 15.03 18.40 15.54
CA GLU A 8 15.25 18.67 14.14
C GLU A 8 15.05 17.41 13.28
N ALA A 9 15.71 16.30 13.64
CA ALA A 9 15.58 15.05 12.93
C ALA A 9 14.17 14.42 13.01
N LEU A 10 13.45 14.61 14.12
CA LEU A 10 12.03 14.18 14.20
C LEU A 10 11.13 15.07 13.36
N SER A 11 11.38 16.37 13.30
CA SER A 11 10.61 17.31 12.46
C SER A 11 10.75 16.93 10.98
N GLU A 12 11.96 16.70 10.49
CA GLU A 12 12.22 16.26 9.12
C GLU A 12 11.42 14.98 8.78
N ILE A 13 11.44 13.97 9.66
CA ILE A 13 10.71 12.73 9.44
C ILE A 13 9.18 12.97 9.43
N ILE A 14 8.67 13.81 10.32
CA ILE A 14 7.23 14.07 10.41
C ILE A 14 6.74 14.95 9.27
N ASP A 15 7.55 15.87 8.77
CA ASP A 15 7.22 16.67 7.59
C ASP A 15 7.09 15.79 6.34
N GLU A 16 7.93 14.76 6.22
CA GLU A 16 7.85 13.78 5.13
C GLU A 16 6.75 12.72 5.37
N HIS A 17 6.59 12.28 6.63
CA HIS A 17 5.72 11.16 7.01
C HIS A 17 4.81 11.52 8.21
N GLY A 18 3.93 12.49 8.04
CA GLY A 18 3.11 13.09 9.11
C GLY A 18 2.23 12.14 9.93
N ARG A 19 2.04 10.90 9.49
CA ARG A 19 1.23 9.89 10.18
C ARG A 19 2.03 8.76 10.82
N TRP A 20 3.35 8.84 10.78
CA TRP A 20 4.17 7.81 11.42
C TRP A 20 4.08 7.88 12.94
N GLY A 21 3.89 6.73 13.56
CA GLY A 21 3.95 6.58 15.01
C GLY A 21 5.40 6.56 15.51
N PHE A 22 5.57 6.69 16.84
CA PHE A 22 6.89 6.76 17.48
C PHE A 22 7.89 5.71 16.99
N TRP A 23 7.47 4.44 16.91
CA TRP A 23 8.39 3.36 16.55
C TRP A 23 8.87 3.46 15.11
N MET A 24 8.04 3.89 14.18
CA MET A 24 8.45 4.13 12.78
C MET A 24 9.48 5.26 12.71
N CYS A 25 9.21 6.39 13.37
CA CYS A 25 10.17 7.49 13.45
C CYS A 25 11.50 7.04 14.10
N PHE A 26 11.42 6.27 15.19
CA PHE A 26 12.61 5.76 15.89
C PHE A 26 13.44 4.82 15.01
N HIS A 27 12.80 3.89 14.28
CA HIS A 27 13.49 2.99 13.37
C HIS A 27 14.12 3.75 12.19
N ARG A 28 13.44 4.76 11.65
CA ARG A 28 13.99 5.64 10.61
C ARG A 28 15.23 6.39 11.11
N LEU A 29 15.20 6.95 12.31
CA LEU A 29 16.37 7.56 12.94
C LEU A 29 17.54 6.57 13.06
N ARG A 30 17.27 5.32 13.43
CA ARG A 30 18.29 4.26 13.48
C ARG A 30 18.86 3.94 12.11
N TYR A 31 18.03 3.85 11.09
CA TYR A 31 18.43 3.65 9.70
C TYR A 31 19.32 4.79 9.20
N LEU A 32 19.01 6.04 9.57
CA LEU A 32 19.81 7.23 9.28
C LEU A 32 21.08 7.34 10.17
N GLY A 33 21.45 6.27 10.89
CA GLY A 33 22.67 6.21 11.69
C GLY A 33 22.61 6.93 13.03
N ARG A 34 21.46 7.46 13.45
CA ARG A 34 21.31 8.15 14.74
C ARG A 34 21.25 7.15 15.89
N LYS A 35 22.26 7.15 16.77
CA LYS A 35 22.43 6.18 17.89
C LYS A 35 21.79 6.64 19.21
N TRP A 36 20.75 7.47 19.18
CA TRP A 36 20.08 7.95 20.38
C TRP A 36 19.29 6.87 21.11
N ASN A 37 19.25 6.96 22.46
CA ASN A 37 18.44 6.05 23.28
C ASN A 37 16.95 6.29 23.01
N HIS A 38 16.17 5.21 22.86
CA HIS A 38 14.72 5.30 22.60
C HIS A 38 13.97 6.09 23.68
N LYS A 39 14.37 6.02 24.97
CA LYS A 39 13.75 6.78 26.04
C LYS A 39 13.95 8.29 25.87
N ARG A 40 15.12 8.73 25.38
CA ARG A 40 15.38 10.14 25.06
C ARG A 40 14.50 10.60 23.90
N VAL A 41 14.50 9.84 22.79
CA VAL A 41 13.71 10.15 21.60
C VAL A 41 12.21 10.17 21.94
N TRP A 42 11.73 9.20 22.75
CA TRP A 42 10.35 9.17 23.23
C TRP A 42 9.95 10.39 24.03
N ARG A 43 10.81 10.84 24.95
CA ARG A 43 10.56 12.05 25.74
C ARG A 43 10.39 13.28 24.83
N VAL A 44 11.29 13.46 23.86
CA VAL A 44 11.23 14.56 22.89
C VAL A 44 9.97 14.45 22.03
N TYR A 45 9.71 13.28 21.46
CA TYR A 45 8.51 13.00 20.66
C TYR A 45 7.20 13.38 21.38
N LYS A 46 7.11 13.06 22.69
CA LYS A 46 5.98 13.46 23.52
C LYS A 46 5.93 14.97 23.78
N ALA A 47 7.07 15.60 24.03
CA ALA A 47 7.17 17.04 24.24
C ALA A 47 6.73 17.83 22.99
N MET A 48 7.04 17.34 21.82
CA MET A 48 6.58 17.86 20.52
C MET A 48 5.10 17.58 20.22
N LYS A 49 4.38 16.86 21.11
CA LYS A 49 2.97 16.47 20.95
C LYS A 49 2.66 15.65 19.68
N LEU A 50 3.60 14.88 19.20
CA LEU A 50 3.48 14.06 17.98
C LEU A 50 2.66 12.77 18.20
N ASN A 51 2.19 12.52 19.42
CA ASN A 51 1.36 11.35 19.72
C ASN A 51 0.05 11.38 18.93
N GLN A 52 -0.16 10.36 18.12
CA GLN A 52 -1.44 10.20 17.44
C GLN A 52 -2.56 9.89 18.44
N LYS A 53 -3.75 10.47 18.23
CA LYS A 53 -4.93 10.16 19.04
C LYS A 53 -5.28 8.68 18.90
N ARG A 54 -5.37 7.95 20.00
CA ARG A 54 -5.86 6.57 19.98
C ARG A 54 -7.31 6.54 19.48
N ARG A 55 -7.57 5.82 18.39
CA ARG A 55 -8.95 5.45 18.05
C ARG A 55 -9.45 4.47 19.10
N THR A 56 -10.57 4.78 19.75
CA THR A 56 -11.24 3.83 20.64
C THR A 56 -11.62 2.58 19.84
N LYS A 57 -11.13 1.41 20.27
CA LYS A 57 -11.51 0.15 19.65
C LYS A 57 -13.00 -0.08 19.92
N LYS A 58 -13.84 -0.09 18.89
CA LYS A 58 -15.18 -0.68 19.00
C LYS A 58 -14.99 -2.15 19.33
N ARG A 59 -15.66 -2.66 20.38
CA ARG A 59 -15.73 -4.10 20.66
C ARG A 59 -16.43 -4.76 19.47
N LEU A 60 -15.65 -5.41 18.63
CA LEU A 60 -16.18 -6.30 17.59
C LEU A 60 -16.33 -7.69 18.19
N PRO A 61 -17.33 -8.47 17.73
CA PRO A 61 -17.45 -9.88 18.13
C PRO A 61 -16.13 -10.62 17.86
N GLU A 62 -15.85 -11.60 18.72
CA GLU A 62 -14.65 -12.42 18.61
C GLU A 62 -14.67 -13.12 17.24
N ARG A 63 -13.71 -12.79 16.39
CA ARG A 63 -13.52 -13.43 15.09
C ARG A 63 -12.40 -14.45 15.25
N SER A 64 -12.63 -15.68 14.85
CA SER A 64 -11.56 -16.66 14.62
C SER A 64 -10.95 -16.37 13.23
N PRO A 65 -9.86 -15.59 13.12
CA PRO A 65 -9.23 -15.37 11.84
C PRO A 65 -8.50 -16.66 11.44
N ALA A 66 -8.92 -17.31 10.37
CA ALA A 66 -8.06 -18.27 9.70
C ALA A 66 -6.88 -17.44 9.09
N PRO A 67 -5.61 -17.75 9.44
CA PRO A 67 -4.47 -17.09 8.84
C PRO A 67 -4.51 -17.29 7.33
N LEU A 68 -4.25 -16.23 6.55
CA LEU A 68 -3.90 -16.39 5.14
C LEU A 68 -2.52 -17.05 5.11
N ASP A 69 -2.49 -18.35 4.79
CA ASP A 69 -1.25 -19.08 4.59
C ASP A 69 -0.75 -18.80 3.17
N VAL A 70 0.09 -17.79 3.04
CA VAL A 70 0.79 -17.47 1.79
C VAL A 70 2.25 -17.79 1.98
N PRO A 71 2.79 -18.76 1.21
CA PRO A 71 4.23 -19.06 1.25
C PRO A 71 5.06 -17.80 1.00
N ALA A 72 6.11 -17.60 1.79
CA ALA A 72 7.04 -16.48 1.66
C ALA A 72 7.96 -16.68 0.45
N GLN A 73 7.39 -16.67 -0.74
CA GLN A 73 8.08 -16.86 -2.01
C GLN A 73 7.66 -15.78 -3.01
N VAL A 74 8.64 -15.23 -3.71
CA VAL A 74 8.42 -14.30 -4.83
C VAL A 74 7.56 -14.97 -5.90
N ASN A 75 6.61 -14.22 -6.44
CA ASN A 75 5.71 -14.68 -7.51
C ASN A 75 4.83 -15.89 -7.14
N ASN A 76 4.63 -16.16 -5.85
CA ASN A 76 3.69 -17.22 -5.47
C ASN A 76 2.22 -16.76 -5.64
N SER A 77 1.88 -15.58 -5.15
CA SER A 77 0.54 -15.02 -5.30
C SER A 77 0.60 -13.50 -5.40
N TRP A 78 -0.01 -12.94 -6.43
CA TRP A 78 -0.22 -11.49 -6.53
C TRP A 78 -1.65 -11.14 -6.14
N SER A 79 -1.84 -10.02 -5.42
CA SER A 79 -3.16 -9.49 -5.11
C SER A 79 -3.38 -8.18 -5.83
N PHE A 80 -4.60 -8.02 -6.36
CA PHE A 80 -5.05 -6.81 -7.06
C PHE A 80 -6.24 -6.23 -6.33
N ASP A 81 -6.26 -4.92 -6.19
CA ASP A 81 -7.44 -4.22 -5.66
C ASP A 81 -7.53 -2.80 -6.21
N PHE A 82 -8.76 -2.32 -6.31
CA PHE A 82 -9.06 -0.98 -6.80
C PHE A 82 -9.38 -0.03 -5.66
N MET A 83 -8.83 1.17 -5.77
CA MET A 83 -9.23 2.32 -4.96
C MET A 83 -9.74 3.44 -5.86
N SER A 84 -10.45 4.39 -5.27
CA SER A 84 -10.91 5.59 -5.97
C SER A 84 -10.68 6.81 -5.12
N ASP A 85 -10.39 7.93 -5.79
CA ASP A 85 -10.29 9.23 -5.17
C ASP A 85 -10.68 10.33 -6.18
N THR A 86 -10.52 11.61 -5.79
CA THR A 86 -10.98 12.74 -6.59
C THR A 86 -9.93 13.83 -6.61
N LEU A 87 -9.61 14.38 -7.78
CA LEU A 87 -8.77 15.55 -7.94
C LEU A 87 -9.46 16.81 -7.37
N TYR A 88 -8.72 17.85 -7.11
CA TYR A 88 -9.26 19.15 -6.66
C TYR A 88 -10.31 19.71 -7.62
N SER A 89 -10.16 19.44 -8.91
CA SER A 89 -11.14 19.80 -9.97
C SER A 89 -12.49 19.06 -9.86
N GLY A 90 -12.65 18.06 -8.97
CA GLY A 90 -13.81 17.20 -8.89
C GLY A 90 -13.75 15.97 -9.82
N THR A 91 -12.70 15.84 -10.65
CA THR A 91 -12.52 14.68 -11.54
C THR A 91 -12.17 13.45 -10.73
N ARG A 92 -13.00 12.40 -10.81
CA ARG A 92 -12.72 11.12 -10.16
C ARG A 92 -11.62 10.37 -10.89
N PHE A 93 -10.77 9.69 -10.12
CA PHE A 93 -9.76 8.77 -10.65
C PHE A 93 -9.77 7.45 -9.88
N ARG A 94 -9.22 6.44 -10.52
CA ARG A 94 -9.06 5.09 -9.95
C ARG A 94 -7.58 4.78 -9.80
N VAL A 95 -7.29 3.98 -8.81
CA VAL A 95 -5.95 3.42 -8.56
C VAL A 95 -6.09 1.91 -8.53
N LEU A 96 -5.30 1.21 -9.33
CA LEU A 96 -5.13 -0.23 -9.24
C LEU A 96 -3.81 -0.50 -8.54
N ASN A 97 -3.87 -1.11 -7.38
CA ASN A 97 -2.71 -1.58 -6.63
C ASN A 97 -2.47 -3.06 -6.91
N ILE A 98 -1.22 -3.41 -7.14
CA ILE A 98 -0.75 -4.78 -7.35
C ILE A 98 0.39 -5.05 -6.40
N ILE A 99 0.27 -6.08 -5.56
CA ILE A 99 1.31 -6.49 -4.62
C ILE A 99 1.66 -7.97 -4.78
N ASP A 100 2.91 -8.32 -4.48
CA ASP A 100 3.30 -9.70 -4.23
C ASP A 100 3.03 -10.04 -2.76
N GLU A 101 2.10 -10.96 -2.50
CA GLU A 101 1.73 -11.33 -1.13
C GLU A 101 2.85 -12.08 -0.40
N GLY A 102 3.70 -12.81 -1.13
CA GLY A 102 4.76 -13.64 -0.55
C GLY A 102 5.86 -12.80 0.09
N VAL A 103 6.27 -11.74 -0.57
CA VAL A 103 7.31 -10.81 -0.10
C VAL A 103 6.75 -9.47 0.37
N ARG A 104 5.45 -9.23 0.15
CA ARG A 104 4.72 -8.01 0.53
C ARG A 104 5.24 -6.75 -0.14
N GLU A 105 5.74 -6.90 -1.34
CA GLU A 105 6.28 -5.84 -2.17
C GLU A 105 5.19 -5.25 -3.07
N ALA A 106 5.14 -3.93 -3.19
CA ALA A 106 4.32 -3.25 -4.20
C ALA A 106 4.95 -3.46 -5.57
N LEU A 107 4.17 -4.06 -6.49
CA LEU A 107 4.64 -4.34 -7.84
C LEU A 107 4.33 -3.19 -8.79
N GLU A 108 3.14 -2.61 -8.67
CA GLU A 108 2.69 -1.51 -9.51
C GLU A 108 1.52 -0.75 -8.85
N ILE A 109 1.49 0.57 -9.07
CA ILE A 109 0.39 1.46 -8.69
C ILE A 109 -0.05 2.20 -9.95
N VAL A 110 -1.13 1.73 -10.57
CA VAL A 110 -1.68 2.33 -11.79
C VAL A 110 -2.71 3.38 -11.45
N VAL A 111 -2.52 4.62 -11.90
CA VAL A 111 -3.46 5.74 -11.67
C VAL A 111 -4.02 6.21 -13.00
N ASP A 112 -5.36 6.20 -13.14
CA ASP A 112 -6.05 6.73 -14.31
C ASP A 112 -7.50 7.12 -13.99
N THR A 113 -8.15 7.87 -14.86
CA THR A 113 -9.59 8.15 -14.75
C THR A 113 -10.43 6.90 -15.05
N SER A 114 -9.92 6.01 -15.90
CA SER A 114 -10.54 4.73 -16.24
C SER A 114 -9.46 3.67 -16.43
N ILE A 115 -9.63 2.54 -15.74
CA ILE A 115 -8.73 1.38 -15.86
C ILE A 115 -9.57 0.21 -16.35
N THR A 116 -9.45 -0.11 -17.62
CA THR A 116 -10.16 -1.22 -18.27
C THR A 116 -9.38 -2.53 -18.15
N ALA A 117 -10.04 -3.66 -18.40
CA ALA A 117 -9.36 -4.98 -18.45
C ALA A 117 -8.16 -5.00 -19.42
N GLY A 118 -8.27 -4.35 -20.57
CA GLY A 118 -7.14 -4.24 -21.52
C GLY A 118 -5.97 -3.41 -20.95
N ARG A 119 -6.25 -2.44 -20.04
CA ARG A 119 -5.17 -1.74 -19.34
C ARG A 119 -4.52 -2.64 -18.29
N VAL A 120 -5.31 -3.44 -17.55
CA VAL A 120 -4.80 -4.42 -16.60
C VAL A 120 -3.88 -5.43 -17.29
N VAL A 121 -4.29 -5.97 -18.46
CA VAL A 121 -3.48 -6.91 -19.25
C VAL A 121 -2.14 -6.27 -19.68
N ARG A 122 -2.14 -5.01 -20.12
CA ARG A 122 -0.88 -4.32 -20.46
C ARG A 122 0.08 -4.19 -19.27
N VAL A 123 -0.46 -3.93 -18.09
CA VAL A 123 0.33 -3.88 -16.86
C VAL A 123 0.89 -5.25 -16.52
N LEU A 124 0.10 -6.30 -16.65
CA LEU A 124 0.54 -7.69 -16.46
C LEU A 124 1.66 -8.09 -17.43
N GLU A 125 1.57 -7.70 -18.70
CA GLU A 125 2.65 -7.94 -19.69
C GLU A 125 3.95 -7.22 -19.28
N LEU A 126 3.85 -5.99 -18.78
CA LEU A 126 5.01 -5.25 -18.27
C LEU A 126 5.63 -5.98 -17.07
N LEU A 127 4.83 -6.33 -16.07
CA LEU A 127 5.30 -7.05 -14.89
C LEU A 127 5.89 -8.42 -15.25
N LYS A 128 5.27 -9.14 -16.20
CA LYS A 128 5.79 -10.40 -16.73
C LYS A 128 7.19 -10.23 -17.33
N SER A 129 7.43 -9.17 -18.08
CA SER A 129 8.74 -8.90 -18.69
C SER A 129 9.84 -8.58 -17.67
N GLN A 130 9.46 -8.00 -16.53
CA GLN A 130 10.40 -7.56 -15.47
C GLN A 130 10.65 -8.63 -14.41
N ARG A 131 9.64 -9.41 -14.04
CA ARG A 131 9.64 -10.28 -12.85
C ARG A 131 9.19 -11.71 -13.12
N GLY A 132 8.70 -12.00 -14.31
CA GLY A 132 8.01 -13.25 -14.62
C GLY A 132 6.53 -13.21 -14.24
N VAL A 133 5.90 -14.37 -14.20
CA VAL A 133 4.48 -14.52 -13.88
C VAL A 133 4.28 -15.12 -12.49
N PRO A 134 3.19 -14.77 -11.78
CA PRO A 134 2.87 -15.40 -10.51
C PRO A 134 2.23 -16.78 -10.74
N ARG A 135 2.26 -17.62 -9.72
CA ARG A 135 1.53 -18.89 -9.73
C ARG A 135 0.01 -18.67 -9.64
N SER A 136 -0.41 -17.63 -8.92
CA SER A 136 -1.82 -17.26 -8.83
C SER A 136 -2.00 -15.74 -8.68
N ILE A 137 -3.17 -15.25 -9.11
CA ILE A 137 -3.60 -13.87 -8.91
C ILE A 137 -4.89 -13.89 -8.11
N ARG A 138 -4.91 -13.13 -6.99
CA ARG A 138 -6.09 -12.95 -6.15
C ARG A 138 -6.75 -11.63 -6.46
N VAL A 139 -8.06 -11.69 -6.78
CA VAL A 139 -8.85 -10.54 -7.23
C VAL A 139 -10.27 -10.60 -6.67
N ASP A 140 -10.92 -9.45 -6.64
CA ASP A 140 -12.36 -9.37 -6.46
C ASP A 140 -13.12 -9.78 -7.74
N ASN A 141 -14.46 -9.78 -7.66
CA ASN A 141 -15.31 -10.10 -8.81
C ASN A 141 -15.67 -8.83 -9.63
N GLY A 142 -14.77 -7.85 -9.66
CA GLY A 142 -14.94 -6.64 -10.46
C GLY A 142 -15.01 -6.92 -11.97
N PRO A 143 -15.67 -6.05 -12.75
CA PRO A 143 -15.87 -6.27 -14.19
C PRO A 143 -14.54 -6.34 -14.96
N GLU A 144 -13.50 -5.68 -14.49
CA GLU A 144 -12.16 -5.72 -15.11
C GLU A 144 -11.50 -7.09 -14.93
N MET A 145 -11.72 -7.73 -13.76
CA MET A 145 -11.11 -9.00 -13.38
C MET A 145 -11.92 -10.21 -13.86
N THR A 146 -13.21 -10.01 -14.18
CA THR A 146 -14.08 -11.03 -14.77
C THR A 146 -14.13 -10.95 -16.30
N ALA A 147 -13.48 -9.96 -16.89
CA ALA A 147 -13.43 -9.77 -18.34
C ALA A 147 -12.65 -10.89 -19.03
N GLN A 148 -13.11 -11.28 -20.23
CA GLN A 148 -12.51 -12.33 -21.03
C GLN A 148 -11.01 -12.10 -21.29
N ALA A 149 -10.61 -10.85 -21.57
CA ALA A 149 -9.21 -10.50 -21.83
C ALA A 149 -8.28 -10.81 -20.65
N PHE A 150 -8.73 -10.58 -19.41
CA PHE A 150 -7.97 -10.93 -18.22
C PHE A 150 -7.89 -12.44 -18.00
N ALA A 151 -9.03 -13.14 -18.17
CA ALA A 151 -9.08 -14.60 -18.07
C ALA A 151 -8.22 -15.30 -19.14
N ASP A 152 -8.25 -14.80 -20.36
CA ASP A 152 -7.42 -15.32 -21.46
C ASP A 152 -5.93 -15.14 -21.16
N TRP A 153 -5.52 -13.96 -20.71
CA TRP A 153 -4.14 -13.72 -20.31
C TRP A 153 -3.67 -14.69 -19.22
N CYS A 154 -4.49 -14.88 -18.18
CA CYS A 154 -4.17 -15.81 -17.09
C CYS A 154 -4.03 -17.26 -17.61
N ARG A 155 -4.92 -17.68 -18.49
CA ARG A 155 -4.89 -19.03 -19.09
C ARG A 155 -3.65 -19.22 -19.96
N GLU A 156 -3.30 -18.25 -20.82
CA GLU A 156 -2.13 -18.30 -21.70
C GLU A 156 -0.81 -18.34 -20.94
N ASN A 157 -0.77 -17.75 -19.73
CA ASN A 157 0.40 -17.71 -18.89
C ASN A 157 0.38 -18.76 -17.75
N GLU A 158 -0.58 -19.69 -17.75
CA GLU A 158 -0.75 -20.75 -16.74
C GLU A 158 -0.92 -20.20 -15.30
N VAL A 159 -1.51 -18.99 -15.17
CA VAL A 159 -1.76 -18.31 -13.90
C VAL A 159 -3.15 -18.67 -13.37
N ARG A 160 -3.22 -19.17 -12.14
CA ARG A 160 -4.50 -19.45 -11.50
C ARG A 160 -5.16 -18.17 -11.00
N ILE A 161 -6.46 -18.02 -11.24
CA ILE A 161 -7.25 -16.90 -10.69
C ILE A 161 -7.93 -17.36 -9.39
N ASP A 162 -7.65 -16.67 -8.30
CA ASP A 162 -8.25 -16.90 -6.99
C ASP A 162 -9.28 -15.78 -6.71
N TYR A 163 -10.53 -15.98 -7.09
CA TYR A 163 -11.59 -15.01 -6.81
C TYR A 163 -11.96 -14.99 -5.32
N ILE A 164 -12.05 -13.78 -4.75
CA ILE A 164 -12.46 -13.57 -3.37
C ILE A 164 -13.93 -13.89 -3.23
N GLN A 165 -14.27 -14.71 -2.23
CA GLN A 165 -15.66 -15.05 -1.95
C GLN A 165 -16.41 -13.84 -1.37
N PRO A 166 -17.64 -13.56 -1.83
CA PRO A 166 -18.46 -12.50 -1.25
C PRO A 166 -18.60 -12.66 0.28
N GLY A 167 -18.38 -11.56 1.02
CA GLY A 167 -18.47 -11.55 2.48
C GLY A 167 -17.26 -12.12 3.24
N LYS A 168 -16.17 -12.49 2.55
CA LYS A 168 -14.93 -12.93 3.17
C LYS A 168 -13.76 -11.96 2.91
N PRO A 169 -13.78 -10.74 3.45
CA PRO A 169 -12.71 -9.74 3.24
C PRO A 169 -11.34 -10.23 3.74
N ASN A 170 -11.30 -11.13 4.71
CA ASN A 170 -10.04 -11.70 5.23
C ASN A 170 -9.20 -12.39 4.15
N GLN A 171 -9.80 -12.79 3.03
CA GLN A 171 -9.09 -13.41 1.91
C GLN A 171 -8.20 -12.43 1.14
N ASN A 172 -8.38 -11.10 1.33
CA ASN A 172 -7.58 -10.05 0.69
C ASN A 172 -6.85 -9.13 1.69
N ALA A 173 -6.56 -9.66 2.88
CA ALA A 173 -6.08 -8.85 4.00
C ALA A 173 -4.75 -8.12 3.73
N TYR A 174 -3.86 -8.68 2.89
CA TYR A 174 -2.56 -8.07 2.58
C TYR A 174 -2.73 -6.80 1.75
N ILE A 175 -3.49 -6.86 0.66
CA ILE A 175 -3.71 -5.70 -0.18
C ILE A 175 -4.63 -4.67 0.49
N GLU A 176 -5.60 -5.11 1.34
CA GLU A 176 -6.40 -4.18 2.14
C GLU A 176 -5.52 -3.38 3.12
N ARG A 177 -4.52 -4.03 3.72
CA ARG A 177 -3.53 -3.36 4.57
C ARG A 177 -2.69 -2.38 3.76
N PHE A 178 -2.19 -2.80 2.61
CA PHE A 178 -1.44 -1.96 1.68
C PHE A 178 -2.26 -0.73 1.27
N ASN A 179 -3.49 -0.93 0.81
CA ASN A 179 -4.40 0.15 0.42
C ASN A 179 -4.65 1.16 1.55
N ARG A 180 -4.73 0.67 2.79
CA ARG A 180 -4.88 1.55 3.96
C ARG A 180 -3.62 2.40 4.16
N THR A 181 -2.44 1.82 4.04
CA THR A 181 -1.16 2.54 4.16
C THR A 181 -1.04 3.56 3.03
N TYR A 182 -1.23 3.14 1.78
CA TYR A 182 -1.22 4.02 0.61
C TYR A 182 -2.22 5.18 0.75
N ARG A 183 -3.46 4.91 1.18
CA ARG A 183 -4.43 5.97 1.43
C ARG A 183 -3.95 6.96 2.48
N THR A 184 -3.43 6.47 3.60
CA THR A 184 -3.05 7.35 4.72
C THR A 184 -1.74 8.10 4.49
N GLU A 185 -0.85 7.59 3.66
CA GLU A 185 0.47 8.19 3.43
C GLU A 185 0.55 8.96 2.10
N VAL A 186 -0.29 8.60 1.11
CA VAL A 186 -0.27 9.23 -0.21
C VAL A 186 -1.55 10.02 -0.47
N LEU A 187 -2.73 9.38 -0.42
CA LEU A 187 -3.95 10.04 -0.87
C LEU A 187 -4.47 11.10 0.11
N ASP A 188 -4.59 10.74 1.41
CA ASP A 188 -5.18 11.63 2.41
C ASP A 188 -4.33 12.89 2.73
N PRO A 189 -2.98 12.86 2.72
CA PRO A 189 -2.16 14.03 3.04
C PRO A 189 -2.08 15.06 1.92
N HIS A 190 -2.41 14.70 0.68
CA HIS A 190 -2.22 15.54 -0.48
C HIS A 190 -3.54 16.00 -1.11
N ILE A 191 -3.53 17.19 -1.68
CA ILE A 191 -4.60 17.69 -2.55
C ILE A 191 -4.04 17.68 -3.96
N PHE A 192 -4.53 16.80 -4.80
CA PHE A 192 -4.04 16.60 -6.15
C PHE A 192 -4.78 17.49 -7.15
N SER A 193 -4.04 18.24 -7.95
CA SER A 193 -4.61 19.02 -9.05
C SER A 193 -4.62 18.25 -10.37
N THR A 194 -3.68 17.33 -10.58
CA THR A 194 -3.53 16.53 -11.82
C THR A 194 -3.24 15.06 -11.53
N LEU A 195 -3.56 14.20 -12.51
CA LEU A 195 -3.19 12.77 -12.43
C LEU A 195 -1.67 12.54 -12.44
N SER A 196 -0.90 13.44 -13.08
CA SER A 196 0.55 13.35 -13.07
C SER A 196 1.09 13.46 -11.65
N GLN A 197 0.61 14.43 -10.86
CA GLN A 197 1.01 14.57 -9.47
C GLN A 197 0.70 13.31 -8.65
N VAL A 198 -0.47 12.68 -8.87
CA VAL A 198 -0.80 11.42 -8.19
C VAL A 198 0.20 10.34 -8.56
N ARG A 199 0.53 10.20 -9.86
CA ARG A 199 1.48 9.20 -10.36
C ARG A 199 2.88 9.41 -9.80
N ASP A 200 3.38 10.64 -9.82
CA ASP A 200 4.73 10.98 -9.39
C ASP A 200 4.91 10.71 -7.89
N ILE A 201 3.95 11.13 -7.06
CA ILE A 201 3.98 10.90 -5.61
C ILE A 201 3.79 9.42 -5.29
N SER A 202 2.89 8.71 -5.99
CA SER A 202 2.68 7.26 -5.81
C SER A 202 3.94 6.46 -6.15
N TRP A 203 4.63 6.84 -7.23
CA TRP A 203 5.87 6.21 -7.64
C TRP A 203 6.99 6.43 -6.62
N ALA A 204 7.19 7.67 -6.18
CA ALA A 204 8.19 8.00 -5.17
C ALA A 204 7.92 7.26 -3.84
N TRP A 205 6.66 7.18 -3.43
CA TRP A 205 6.26 6.46 -2.24
C TRP A 205 6.49 4.95 -2.38
N MET A 206 6.11 4.34 -3.50
CA MET A 206 6.31 2.91 -3.76
C MET A 206 7.79 2.52 -3.67
N LEU A 207 8.69 3.36 -4.19
CA LEU A 207 10.14 3.13 -4.11
C LEU A 207 10.69 3.22 -2.67
N SER A 208 10.01 3.94 -1.78
CA SER A 208 10.44 4.11 -0.38
C SER A 208 9.80 3.08 0.56
N ASP A 209 8.67 2.48 0.20
CA ASP A 209 7.94 1.49 1.01
C ASP A 209 8.43 0.06 0.76
N ASN A 210 8.96 -0.24 -0.43
CA ASN A 210 9.61 -1.49 -0.81
C ASN A 210 11.04 -1.56 -0.22
#